data_b2d27b256fc2248ccc8d5f9798a3ddfc
#
_entry.id   b2d27b256fc2248ccc8d5f9798a3ddfc
#
_cell.length_a   1.000
_cell.length_b   1.000
_cell.length_c   1.000
_cell.angle_alpha   90.00
_cell.angle_beta   90.00
_cell.angle_gamma   90.00
#
_symmetry.space_group_name_H-M   'P 1'
#
loop_
_entity.id
_entity.type
_entity.pdbx_description
1 polymer ?
#
loop_
_entity_poly.entity_id
_entity_poly.type
_entity_poly.pdbx_seq_one_letter_code
_entity_poly.pdbx_strand_id
1 'polypeptide(L)'
;SVVEGYQSTFVDGEDTGWGSESIVAMIKHWPSGGPEEGGRDAHFNYGKYAVYPGNNFKTHLKAFTEGAFALQGGTGRASAVMPYYTISHGIDPSGKEVGNNYSEYIIGDLLRGKYTYDGVVCTDWGVTHNNAAVESFDGKCWGMEQESIVRRHYQILKAGVDQFGGNNDKAPILEAYKLWVADYGEEGARQRFEQSAVRLLLNSFRTGLFENAYTDPAVASEVVGNPEFMKAGYEAQLKSVVMVKNLGNALPQKRAKVWFPKRFYPQTPGPFGLTMGPEAHWDYPVDLQLMEKYYDLASSPAEADFALVFIKEPFHGEGYDVNDRKKGGNGYVPISLQYRPYK
;
A
#
# COMPACT_ATOMS: atom_id res chain seq x y z
N SER A 1 8.09 6.99 -14.90
CA SER A 1 7.15 6.47 -13.89
C SER A 1 7.21 7.28 -12.60
N VAL A 2 6.26 7.08 -11.67
CA VAL A 2 6.28 7.74 -10.36
C VAL A 2 7.55 7.37 -9.58
N VAL A 3 7.97 6.11 -9.66
CA VAL A 3 9.21 5.64 -9.01
C VAL A 3 10.45 6.32 -9.59
N GLU A 4 10.52 6.50 -10.88
CA GLU A 4 11.60 7.28 -11.53
C GLU A 4 11.62 8.71 -11.04
N GLY A 5 10.45 9.37 -10.99
CA GLY A 5 10.34 10.75 -10.49
C GLY A 5 10.83 10.92 -9.06
N TYR A 6 10.71 9.89 -8.22
CA TYR A 6 11.23 9.92 -6.86
C TYR A 6 12.73 9.58 -6.78
N GLN A 7 13.20 8.61 -7.57
CA GLN A 7 14.55 8.07 -7.40
C GLN A 7 15.61 8.77 -8.24
N SER A 8 15.24 9.34 -9.39
CA SER A 8 16.22 9.95 -10.28
C SER A 8 16.61 11.35 -9.83
N THR A 9 17.91 11.62 -9.81
CA THR A 9 18.47 12.96 -9.73
C THR A 9 18.70 13.48 -11.15
N PHE A 10 18.35 14.73 -11.39
CA PHE A 10 18.51 15.38 -12.69
C PHE A 10 19.56 16.49 -12.59
N VAL A 11 20.51 16.51 -13.52
CA VAL A 11 21.51 17.57 -13.67
C VAL A 11 21.38 18.12 -15.09
N ASP A 12 21.16 19.41 -15.20
CA ASP A 12 20.95 20.09 -16.49
C ASP A 12 19.87 19.45 -17.37
N GLY A 13 18.85 18.84 -16.73
CA GLY A 13 17.72 18.17 -17.37
C GLY A 13 17.98 16.72 -17.78
N GLU A 14 19.18 16.20 -17.54
CA GLU A 14 19.53 14.79 -17.81
C GLU A 14 19.41 13.94 -16.54
N ASP A 15 18.82 12.74 -16.68
CA ASP A 15 18.73 11.74 -15.60
C ASP A 15 20.11 11.15 -15.31
N THR A 16 20.69 11.50 -14.17
CA THR A 16 21.99 10.99 -13.71
C THR A 16 21.89 9.78 -12.80
N GLY A 17 20.67 9.29 -12.56
CA GLY A 17 20.40 8.17 -11.65
C GLY A 17 20.36 8.61 -10.18
N TRP A 18 21.06 7.87 -9.33
CA TRP A 18 21.10 8.15 -7.90
C TRP A 18 21.95 9.38 -7.58
N GLY A 19 21.45 10.21 -6.66
CA GLY A 19 22.13 11.40 -6.19
C GLY A 19 21.45 12.04 -4.97
N SER A 20 21.90 13.25 -4.61
CA SER A 20 21.42 13.97 -3.40
C SER A 20 19.93 14.36 -3.44
N GLU A 21 19.32 14.42 -4.63
CA GLU A 21 17.90 14.72 -4.79
C GLU A 21 17.03 13.44 -4.87
N SER A 22 17.65 12.27 -4.82
CA SER A 22 16.96 10.99 -4.87
C SER A 22 16.23 10.69 -3.58
N ILE A 23 15.02 10.13 -3.71
CA ILE A 23 14.23 9.58 -2.62
C ILE A 23 14.14 8.07 -2.81
N VAL A 24 14.43 7.31 -1.75
CA VAL A 24 14.31 5.85 -1.75
C VAL A 24 12.86 5.44 -1.89
N ALA A 25 12.51 4.75 -2.97
CA ALA A 25 11.17 4.25 -3.21
C ALA A 25 11.03 2.79 -2.77
N MET A 26 10.04 2.52 -1.92
CA MET A 26 9.63 1.17 -1.55
C MET A 26 8.31 0.84 -2.24
N ILE A 27 8.33 -0.15 -3.13
CA ILE A 27 7.13 -0.60 -3.80
C ILE A 27 6.44 -1.73 -3.05
N LYS A 28 5.10 -1.76 -3.11
CA LYS A 28 4.31 -2.72 -2.36
C LYS A 28 2.96 -3.01 -3.03
N HIS A 29 2.37 -4.18 -2.72
CA HIS A 29 2.91 -5.22 -1.85
C HIS A 29 3.26 -6.44 -2.71
N TRP A 30 4.47 -6.96 -2.58
CA TRP A 30 4.93 -8.15 -3.31
C TRP A 30 4.30 -9.43 -2.75
N PRO A 31 3.90 -10.42 -3.57
CA PRO A 31 3.90 -10.45 -5.03
C PRO A 31 2.65 -9.82 -5.65
N SER A 32 1.65 -9.45 -4.85
CA SER A 32 0.43 -8.76 -5.25
C SER A 32 -0.37 -8.31 -4.03
N GLY A 33 -1.01 -7.17 -4.11
CA GLY A 33 -1.81 -6.56 -3.06
C GLY A 33 -3.28 -6.36 -3.44
N GLY A 34 -3.84 -7.21 -4.32
CA GLY A 34 -5.20 -7.01 -4.80
C GLY A 34 -6.08 -8.27 -4.91
N PRO A 35 -5.54 -9.51 -4.86
CA PRO A 35 -6.35 -10.71 -5.07
C PRO A 35 -6.79 -11.38 -3.77
N GLU A 36 -7.10 -10.62 -2.74
CA GLU A 36 -7.60 -11.17 -1.49
C GLU A 36 -8.92 -11.89 -1.68
N GLU A 37 -9.06 -13.04 -1.05
CA GLU A 37 -10.24 -13.89 -1.16
C GLU A 37 -11.52 -13.13 -0.79
N GLY A 38 -12.45 -13.03 -1.74
CA GLY A 38 -13.71 -12.30 -1.57
C GLY A 38 -13.55 -10.79 -1.37
N GLY A 39 -12.36 -10.19 -1.70
CA GLY A 39 -12.09 -8.77 -1.52
C GLY A 39 -11.91 -8.35 -0.04
N ARG A 40 -11.61 -9.28 0.83
CA ARG A 40 -11.43 -9.03 2.27
C ARG A 40 -10.08 -8.41 2.57
N ASP A 41 -10.05 -7.54 3.57
CA ASP A 41 -8.84 -6.81 3.95
C ASP A 41 -7.80 -7.75 4.60
N ALA A 42 -6.61 -7.78 4.02
CA ALA A 42 -5.48 -8.57 4.48
C ALA A 42 -4.84 -8.09 5.81
N HIS A 43 -5.27 -6.96 6.35
CA HIS A 43 -4.87 -6.55 7.69
C HIS A 43 -5.53 -7.40 8.79
N PHE A 44 -6.56 -8.19 8.44
CA PHE A 44 -7.28 -9.05 9.36
C PHE A 44 -7.14 -10.53 8.96
N ASN A 45 -7.28 -11.43 9.93
CA ASN A 45 -7.11 -12.85 9.68
C ASN A 45 -8.15 -13.43 8.70
N TYR A 46 -9.34 -12.84 8.61
CA TYR A 46 -10.37 -13.23 7.64
C TYR A 46 -10.02 -12.87 6.18
N GLY A 47 -9.02 -12.00 5.96
CA GLY A 47 -8.48 -11.64 4.64
C GLY A 47 -7.09 -12.20 4.35
N LYS A 48 -6.62 -13.20 5.09
CA LYS A 48 -5.25 -13.69 5.04
C LYS A 48 -4.83 -14.39 3.74
N TYR A 49 -5.77 -14.75 2.87
CA TYR A 49 -5.46 -15.46 1.64
C TYR A 49 -5.53 -14.56 0.41
N ALA A 50 -4.45 -14.56 -0.37
CA ALA A 50 -4.48 -14.11 -1.77
C ALA A 50 -4.76 -15.31 -2.66
N VAL A 51 -5.75 -15.20 -3.55
CA VAL A 51 -6.24 -16.31 -4.39
C VAL A 51 -6.21 -15.94 -5.87
N TYR A 52 -5.93 -16.91 -6.71
CA TYR A 52 -5.71 -16.70 -8.15
C TYR A 52 -6.59 -17.65 -8.98
N PRO A 53 -7.96 -17.55 -8.89
CA PRO A 53 -8.86 -18.52 -9.50
C PRO A 53 -8.77 -18.57 -11.03
N GLY A 54 -8.31 -17.50 -11.66
CA GLY A 54 -8.06 -17.44 -13.10
C GLY A 54 -6.67 -17.90 -13.52
N ASN A 55 -5.90 -18.54 -12.65
CA ASN A 55 -4.48 -18.88 -12.87
C ASN A 55 -3.64 -17.69 -13.35
N ASN A 56 -3.95 -16.50 -12.83
CA ASN A 56 -3.42 -15.21 -13.27
C ASN A 56 -2.31 -14.63 -12.38
N PHE A 57 -1.69 -15.43 -11.52
CA PHE A 57 -0.60 -15.01 -10.64
C PHE A 57 0.49 -14.22 -11.38
N LYS A 58 0.90 -14.73 -12.56
CA LYS A 58 1.92 -14.05 -13.39
C LYS A 58 1.47 -12.66 -13.85
N THR A 59 0.18 -12.43 -14.05
CA THR A 59 -0.35 -11.11 -14.42
C THR A 59 -0.19 -10.11 -13.27
N HIS A 60 -0.41 -10.56 -12.05
CA HIS A 60 -0.22 -9.71 -10.86
C HIS A 60 1.25 -9.29 -10.66
N LEU A 61 2.20 -10.13 -11.05
CA LEU A 61 3.63 -9.79 -10.94
C LEU A 61 4.07 -8.66 -11.87
N LYS A 62 3.35 -8.38 -12.97
CA LYS A 62 3.76 -7.43 -14.01
C LYS A 62 4.01 -6.01 -13.49
N ALA A 63 3.22 -5.53 -12.53
CA ALA A 63 3.42 -4.23 -11.92
C ALA A 63 4.83 -4.08 -11.31
N PHE A 64 5.38 -5.18 -10.81
CA PHE A 64 6.74 -5.25 -10.29
C PHE A 64 7.74 -5.53 -11.40
N THR A 65 7.59 -6.63 -12.12
CA THR A 65 8.60 -7.18 -13.04
C THR A 65 8.76 -6.38 -14.31
N GLU A 66 7.67 -5.82 -14.85
CA GLU A 66 7.65 -4.99 -16.07
C GLU A 66 7.57 -3.48 -15.75
N GLY A 67 7.25 -3.12 -14.51
CA GLY A 67 7.16 -1.75 -14.02
C GLY A 67 8.33 -1.37 -13.12
N ALA A 68 8.20 -1.63 -11.83
CA ALA A 68 9.12 -1.11 -10.82
C ALA A 68 10.54 -1.73 -10.84
N PHE A 69 10.72 -2.91 -11.44
CA PHE A 69 12.04 -3.55 -11.63
C PHE A 69 12.65 -3.28 -13.02
N ALA A 70 11.94 -2.56 -13.87
CA ALA A 70 12.34 -2.26 -15.23
C ALA A 70 12.14 -0.76 -15.54
N LEU A 71 12.68 0.10 -14.66
CA LEU A 71 12.65 1.54 -14.86
C LEU A 71 13.52 1.93 -16.03
N GLN A 72 13.08 2.94 -16.79
CA GLN A 72 13.82 3.45 -17.93
C GLN A 72 14.91 4.44 -17.55
N GLY A 73 14.78 5.07 -16.37
CA GLY A 73 15.76 6.03 -15.86
C GLY A 73 17.02 5.39 -15.27
N GLY A 74 17.99 6.23 -14.93
CA GLY A 74 19.33 5.83 -14.48
C GLY A 74 19.37 4.98 -13.19
N THR A 75 18.29 4.91 -12.41
CA THR A 75 18.21 4.06 -11.21
C THR A 75 17.84 2.60 -11.51
N GLY A 76 17.26 2.34 -12.70
CA GLY A 76 16.97 1.02 -13.24
C GLY A 76 15.89 0.20 -12.55
N ARG A 77 15.73 0.30 -11.25
CA ARG A 77 14.71 -0.40 -10.45
C ARG A 77 14.42 0.29 -9.12
N ALA A 78 13.23 0.02 -8.55
CA ALA A 78 12.89 0.46 -7.21
C ALA A 78 13.88 -0.10 -6.18
N SER A 79 14.28 0.75 -5.21
CA SER A 79 15.34 0.42 -4.24
C SER A 79 14.90 -0.50 -3.11
N ALA A 80 13.61 -0.55 -2.82
CA ALA A 80 13.05 -1.40 -1.78
C ALA A 80 11.72 -2.05 -2.20
N VAL A 81 11.41 -3.19 -1.60
CA VAL A 81 10.18 -3.95 -1.79
C VAL A 81 9.62 -4.37 -0.44
N MET A 82 8.30 -4.30 -0.29
CA MET A 82 7.60 -4.82 0.87
C MET A 82 6.73 -6.01 0.45
N PRO A 83 6.98 -7.22 0.98
CA PRO A 83 6.06 -8.35 0.82
C PRO A 83 4.76 -8.11 1.58
N TYR A 84 3.64 -8.57 1.01
CA TYR A 84 2.34 -8.40 1.64
C TYR A 84 2.09 -9.43 2.75
N TYR A 85 1.10 -9.17 3.58
CA TYR A 85 0.71 -10.08 4.67
C TYR A 85 0.27 -11.44 4.19
N THR A 86 -0.46 -11.48 3.06
CA THR A 86 -1.22 -12.64 2.60
C THR A 86 -0.38 -13.89 2.43
N ILE A 87 -1.05 -15.04 2.61
CA ILE A 87 -0.62 -16.33 2.09
C ILE A 87 -1.02 -16.36 0.61
N SER A 88 -0.07 -16.46 -0.30
CA SER A 88 -0.32 -16.67 -1.74
C SER A 88 -0.76 -18.11 -1.95
N HIS A 89 -2.08 -18.37 -1.80
CA HIS A 89 -2.65 -19.71 -1.74
C HIS A 89 -2.39 -20.54 -3.00
N GLY A 90 -1.84 -21.75 -2.82
CA GLY A 90 -1.55 -22.70 -3.89
C GLY A 90 -0.43 -22.26 -4.85
N ILE A 91 0.40 -21.25 -4.48
CA ILE A 91 1.45 -20.73 -5.35
C ILE A 91 2.81 -21.37 -5.09
N ASP A 92 3.13 -21.69 -3.83
CA ASP A 92 4.36 -22.38 -3.49
C ASP A 92 4.32 -23.82 -4.01
N PRO A 93 5.24 -24.24 -4.91
CA PRO A 93 5.26 -25.61 -5.44
C PRO A 93 5.49 -26.70 -4.39
N SER A 94 6.06 -26.35 -3.23
CA SER A 94 6.23 -27.27 -2.11
C SER A 94 4.94 -27.48 -1.31
N GLY A 95 3.89 -26.70 -1.59
CA GLY A 95 2.63 -26.72 -0.85
C GLY A 95 2.70 -26.02 0.50
N LYS A 96 3.74 -25.25 0.79
CA LYS A 96 3.89 -24.52 2.05
C LYS A 96 3.00 -23.27 2.05
N GLU A 97 2.06 -23.22 2.97
CA GLU A 97 1.07 -22.14 3.12
C GLU A 97 1.48 -21.22 4.28
N VAL A 98 2.31 -20.23 3.99
CA VAL A 98 2.76 -19.21 4.96
C VAL A 98 2.65 -17.81 4.36
N GLY A 99 2.50 -16.79 5.20
CA GLY A 99 2.49 -15.40 4.77
C GLY A 99 3.70 -15.06 3.89
N ASN A 100 3.52 -14.20 2.90
CA ASN A 100 4.57 -13.92 1.91
C ASN A 100 5.90 -13.50 2.53
N ASN A 101 5.86 -12.84 3.70
CA ASN A 101 7.06 -12.45 4.45
C ASN A 101 7.90 -13.65 4.94
N TYR A 102 7.28 -14.83 5.07
CA TYR A 102 7.91 -16.07 5.55
C TYR A 102 8.28 -17.03 4.43
N SER A 103 7.80 -16.78 3.22
CA SER A 103 7.91 -17.71 2.11
C SER A 103 9.28 -17.65 1.44
N GLU A 104 10.06 -18.71 1.59
CA GLU A 104 11.32 -18.89 0.86
C GLU A 104 11.09 -18.92 -0.64
N TYR A 105 9.95 -19.47 -1.10
CA TYR A 105 9.60 -19.45 -2.53
C TYR A 105 9.31 -18.04 -3.04
N ILE A 106 8.44 -17.28 -2.37
CA ILE A 106 8.01 -15.94 -2.83
C ILE A 106 9.16 -14.93 -2.80
N ILE A 107 10.00 -14.98 -1.77
CA ILE A 107 11.11 -14.05 -1.61
C ILE A 107 12.41 -14.66 -2.15
N GLY A 108 12.78 -15.85 -1.71
CA GLY A 108 14.04 -16.49 -2.09
C GLY A 108 14.05 -16.86 -3.56
N ASP A 109 13.17 -17.76 -3.98
CA ASP A 109 13.21 -18.32 -5.33
C ASP A 109 12.70 -17.37 -6.40
N LEU A 110 11.57 -16.68 -6.15
CA LEU A 110 11.02 -15.75 -7.12
C LEU A 110 11.74 -14.40 -7.11
N LEU A 111 11.67 -13.66 -6.01
CA LEU A 111 12.16 -12.27 -5.98
C LEU A 111 13.67 -12.21 -6.11
N ARG A 112 14.41 -12.94 -5.25
CA ARG A 112 15.87 -12.95 -5.25
C ARG A 112 16.46 -13.78 -6.38
N GLY A 113 15.94 -14.99 -6.57
CA GLY A 113 16.44 -15.93 -7.57
C GLY A 113 16.03 -15.57 -8.99
N LYS A 114 14.77 -15.77 -9.33
CA LYS A 114 14.27 -15.60 -10.70
C LYS A 114 14.34 -14.17 -11.24
N TYR A 115 13.94 -13.20 -10.41
CA TYR A 115 13.93 -11.78 -10.81
C TYR A 115 15.18 -11.02 -10.40
N THR A 116 16.14 -11.68 -9.76
CA THR A 116 17.46 -11.13 -9.39
C THR A 116 17.35 -9.78 -8.67
N TYR A 117 16.33 -9.64 -7.83
CA TYR A 117 16.12 -8.40 -7.09
C TYR A 117 17.12 -8.30 -5.93
N ASP A 118 17.96 -7.30 -5.95
CA ASP A 118 19.06 -7.07 -4.99
C ASP A 118 18.83 -5.86 -4.06
N GLY A 119 17.69 -5.17 -4.19
CA GLY A 119 17.31 -4.10 -3.28
C GLY A 119 16.87 -4.60 -1.90
N VAL A 120 16.53 -3.66 -1.02
CA VAL A 120 16.04 -3.95 0.33
C VAL A 120 14.68 -4.67 0.26
N VAL A 121 14.52 -5.75 1.02
CA VAL A 121 13.23 -6.32 1.32
C VAL A 121 12.90 -6.05 2.77
N CYS A 122 11.85 -5.25 2.99
CA CYS A 122 11.34 -4.88 4.32
C CYS A 122 10.00 -5.53 4.56
N THR A 123 9.80 -6.19 5.70
CA THR A 123 8.48 -6.77 6.02
C THR A 123 7.41 -5.69 6.11
N ASP A 124 6.16 -6.09 5.89
CA ASP A 124 5.01 -5.33 6.37
C ASP A 124 4.95 -5.36 7.92
N TRP A 125 4.07 -4.54 8.53
CA TRP A 125 4.04 -4.28 9.96
C TRP A 125 3.36 -5.40 10.76
N GLY A 126 3.89 -5.73 11.94
CA GLY A 126 3.30 -6.68 12.87
C GLY A 126 3.34 -8.15 12.43
N VAL A 127 4.13 -8.50 11.41
CA VAL A 127 4.18 -9.87 10.87
C VAL A 127 4.66 -10.91 11.88
N THR A 128 5.50 -10.53 12.85
CA THR A 128 6.03 -11.46 13.87
C THR A 128 5.18 -11.52 15.14
N HIS A 129 4.20 -10.64 15.30
CA HIS A 129 3.33 -10.58 16.47
C HIS A 129 2.31 -11.72 16.47
N ASN A 130 1.86 -12.11 17.67
CA ASN A 130 0.81 -13.11 17.82
C ASN A 130 -0.53 -12.54 17.32
N ASN A 131 -1.24 -13.34 16.54
CA ASN A 131 -2.62 -13.01 16.18
C ASN A 131 -3.54 -13.39 17.35
N ALA A 132 -4.31 -12.43 17.85
CA ALA A 132 -5.16 -12.62 19.03
C ALA A 132 -6.55 -13.18 18.66
N ALA A 133 -7.13 -12.74 17.55
CA ALA A 133 -8.46 -13.14 17.09
C ALA A 133 -8.62 -12.92 15.58
N VAL A 134 -9.68 -13.48 14.99
CA VAL A 134 -9.94 -13.39 13.54
C VAL A 134 -10.11 -11.95 13.09
N GLU A 135 -10.76 -11.14 13.92
CA GLU A 135 -11.02 -9.71 13.72
C GLU A 135 -9.93 -8.79 14.30
N SER A 136 -8.84 -9.35 14.84
CA SER A 136 -7.74 -8.56 15.38
C SER A 136 -6.92 -7.93 14.26
N PHE A 137 -6.66 -6.64 14.40
CA PHE A 137 -5.73 -5.92 13.54
C PHE A 137 -4.26 -6.25 13.87
N ASP A 138 -3.96 -6.60 15.12
CA ASP A 138 -2.59 -6.91 15.56
C ASP A 138 -2.23 -8.38 15.26
N GLY A 139 -0.97 -8.56 14.86
CA GLY A 139 -0.39 -9.87 14.57
C GLY A 139 -0.83 -10.48 13.23
N LYS A 140 0.15 -10.73 12.34
CA LYS A 140 -0.06 -11.34 11.01
C LYS A 140 0.92 -12.47 10.76
N CYS A 141 1.09 -13.32 11.77
CA CYS A 141 2.02 -14.47 11.71
C CYS A 141 1.43 -15.69 10.97
N TRP A 142 0.70 -15.43 9.89
CA TRP A 142 -0.11 -16.43 9.21
C TRP A 142 0.71 -17.58 8.64
N GLY A 143 0.28 -18.80 8.99
CA GLY A 143 1.00 -20.03 8.72
C GLY A 143 2.18 -20.32 9.68
N MET A 144 2.44 -19.38 10.62
CA MET A 144 3.50 -19.48 11.63
C MET A 144 2.95 -19.24 13.05
N GLU A 145 1.65 -19.41 13.24
CA GLU A 145 0.96 -19.12 14.50
C GLU A 145 1.49 -19.96 15.68
N GLN A 146 1.95 -21.19 15.40
CA GLN A 146 2.48 -22.11 16.41
C GLN A 146 3.96 -21.89 16.74
N GLU A 147 4.64 -21.07 15.95
CA GLU A 147 6.06 -20.79 16.14
C GLU A 147 6.30 -19.65 17.13
N SER A 148 7.42 -19.69 17.84
CA SER A 148 7.85 -18.58 18.69
C SER A 148 8.21 -17.34 17.88
N ILE A 149 8.16 -16.15 18.51
CA ILE A 149 8.57 -14.88 17.88
C ILE A 149 10.00 -14.99 17.30
N VAL A 150 10.92 -15.66 18.01
CA VAL A 150 12.30 -15.88 17.56
C VAL A 150 12.33 -16.74 16.29
N ARG A 151 11.57 -17.83 16.25
CA ARG A 151 11.47 -18.71 15.08
C ARG A 151 10.84 -17.98 13.88
N ARG A 152 9.87 -17.11 14.10
CA ARG A 152 9.29 -16.26 13.06
C ARG A 152 10.33 -15.32 12.47
N HIS A 153 11.12 -14.62 13.30
CA HIS A 153 12.23 -13.79 12.83
C HIS A 153 13.25 -14.59 12.03
N TYR A 154 13.62 -15.77 12.54
CA TYR A 154 14.54 -16.66 11.84
C TYR A 154 14.03 -17.09 10.46
N GLN A 155 12.74 -17.48 10.36
CA GLN A 155 12.13 -17.88 9.09
C GLN A 155 12.07 -16.71 8.08
N ILE A 156 11.78 -15.50 8.53
CA ILE A 156 11.80 -14.30 7.71
C ILE A 156 13.21 -14.01 7.17
N LEU A 157 14.24 -14.16 8.00
CA LEU A 157 15.65 -14.05 7.56
C LEU A 157 16.00 -15.13 6.53
N LYS A 158 15.52 -16.38 6.72
CA LYS A 158 15.71 -17.47 5.75
C LYS A 158 15.04 -17.19 4.42
N ALA A 159 13.86 -16.60 4.42
CA ALA A 159 13.17 -16.19 3.20
C ALA A 159 13.95 -15.14 2.39
N GLY A 160 14.86 -14.37 3.00
CA GLY A 160 15.69 -13.38 2.30
C GLY A 160 15.32 -11.92 2.55
N VAL A 161 14.59 -11.65 3.64
CA VAL A 161 14.21 -10.31 4.11
C VAL A 161 15.40 -9.63 4.80
N ASP A 162 15.55 -8.33 4.63
CA ASP A 162 16.66 -7.54 5.18
C ASP A 162 16.26 -6.67 6.37
N GLN A 163 15.00 -6.25 6.46
CA GLN A 163 14.50 -5.31 7.46
C GLN A 163 13.12 -5.72 7.98
N PHE A 164 12.89 -5.52 9.28
CA PHE A 164 11.59 -5.75 9.93
C PHE A 164 10.85 -4.41 10.06
N GLY A 165 9.78 -4.24 9.27
CA GLY A 165 8.94 -3.05 9.33
C GLY A 165 8.11 -2.99 10.61
N GLY A 166 8.00 -1.79 11.20
CA GLY A 166 7.20 -1.54 12.39
C GLY A 166 7.65 -2.25 13.67
N ASN A 167 8.80 -2.92 13.65
CA ASN A 167 9.35 -3.64 14.79
C ASN A 167 10.66 -2.98 15.25
N ASN A 168 10.72 -2.57 16.51
CA ASN A 168 11.89 -1.92 17.12
C ASN A 168 12.55 -2.76 18.22
N ASP A 169 12.10 -4.00 18.44
CA ASP A 169 12.71 -4.92 19.39
C ASP A 169 13.86 -5.71 18.73
N LYS A 170 15.07 -5.48 19.22
CA LYS A 170 16.27 -6.17 18.72
C LYS A 170 16.47 -7.56 19.29
N ALA A 171 15.86 -7.88 20.44
CA ALA A 171 16.12 -9.15 21.14
C ALA A 171 15.77 -10.38 20.28
N PRO A 172 14.62 -10.47 19.62
CA PRO A 172 14.31 -11.63 18.77
C PRO A 172 15.26 -11.80 17.59
N ILE A 173 15.81 -10.69 17.04
CA ILE A 173 16.77 -10.74 15.93
C ILE A 173 18.11 -11.30 16.41
N LEU A 174 18.58 -10.90 17.59
CA LEU A 174 19.81 -11.43 18.18
C LEU A 174 19.70 -12.94 18.49
N GLU A 175 18.54 -13.38 18.96
CA GLU A 175 18.30 -14.81 19.15
C GLU A 175 18.19 -15.57 17.81
N ALA A 176 17.56 -14.98 16.79
CA ALA A 176 17.52 -15.55 15.44
C ALA A 176 18.94 -15.65 14.82
N TYR A 177 19.83 -14.68 15.10
CA TYR A 177 21.25 -14.76 14.73
C TYR A 177 21.92 -16.01 15.33
N LYS A 178 21.68 -16.29 16.62
CA LYS A 178 22.22 -17.50 17.27
C LYS A 178 21.71 -18.79 16.63
N LEU A 179 20.44 -18.82 16.22
CA LEU A 179 19.89 -19.95 15.44
C LEU A 179 20.59 -20.09 14.08
N TRP A 180 20.88 -18.96 13.43
CA TRP A 180 21.63 -18.99 12.17
C TRP A 180 23.04 -19.52 12.35
N VAL A 181 23.74 -19.09 13.41
CA VAL A 181 25.06 -19.63 13.78
C VAL A 181 25.01 -21.14 14.03
N ALA A 182 23.98 -21.62 14.71
CA ALA A 182 23.82 -23.05 14.96
C ALA A 182 23.63 -23.87 13.68
N ASP A 183 22.90 -23.33 12.69
CA ASP A 183 22.59 -24.03 11.45
C ASP A 183 23.70 -23.87 10.37
N TYR A 184 24.39 -22.71 10.32
CA TYR A 184 25.30 -22.34 9.21
C TYR A 184 26.70 -21.88 9.66
N GLY A 185 26.98 -21.92 10.96
CA GLY A 185 28.23 -21.43 11.55
C GLY A 185 28.33 -19.89 11.62
N GLU A 186 29.35 -19.41 12.34
CA GLU A 186 29.60 -17.96 12.53
C GLU A 186 29.81 -17.23 11.20
N GLU A 187 30.57 -17.81 10.29
CA GLU A 187 30.85 -17.21 8.98
C GLU A 187 29.59 -17.10 8.13
N GLY A 188 28.74 -18.16 8.10
CA GLY A 188 27.47 -18.12 7.37
C GLY A 188 26.48 -17.11 7.96
N ALA A 189 26.46 -16.96 9.29
CA ALA A 189 25.66 -15.95 9.96
C ALA A 189 26.16 -14.55 9.60
N ARG A 190 27.46 -14.31 9.69
CA ARG A 190 28.09 -13.05 9.35
C ARG A 190 27.78 -12.62 7.91
N GLN A 191 28.02 -13.50 6.95
CA GLN A 191 27.74 -13.24 5.52
C GLN A 191 26.28 -12.85 5.27
N ARG A 192 25.34 -13.58 5.90
CA ARG A 192 23.92 -13.29 5.75
C ARG A 192 23.54 -11.90 6.29
N PHE A 193 24.03 -11.53 7.44
CA PHE A 193 23.72 -10.24 8.06
C PHE A 193 24.44 -9.07 7.38
N GLU A 194 25.71 -9.28 6.97
CA GLU A 194 26.45 -8.27 6.18
C GLU A 194 25.78 -8.01 4.83
N GLN A 195 25.22 -9.01 4.18
CA GLN A 195 24.46 -8.84 2.94
C GLN A 195 23.26 -7.90 3.14
N SER A 196 22.51 -8.07 4.23
CA SER A 196 21.42 -7.16 4.56
C SER A 196 21.92 -5.76 4.92
N ALA A 197 23.00 -5.65 5.67
CA ALA A 197 23.60 -4.37 6.03
C ALA A 197 24.05 -3.59 4.78
N VAL A 198 24.68 -4.25 3.81
CA VAL A 198 25.08 -3.63 2.53
C VAL A 198 23.85 -3.08 1.79
N ARG A 199 22.76 -3.85 1.68
CA ARG A 199 21.54 -3.39 1.01
C ARG A 199 20.92 -2.17 1.68
N LEU A 200 20.87 -2.17 3.01
CA LEU A 200 20.33 -1.05 3.78
C LEU A 200 21.21 0.21 3.66
N LEU A 201 22.51 0.08 3.87
CA LEU A 201 23.46 1.20 3.83
C LEU A 201 23.61 1.78 2.42
N LEU A 202 23.49 0.95 1.38
CA LEU A 202 23.61 1.39 0.00
C LEU A 202 22.63 2.52 -0.33
N ASN A 203 21.44 2.52 0.24
CA ASN A 203 20.46 3.58 0.05
C ASN A 203 20.95 4.91 0.64
N SER A 204 21.58 4.89 1.81
CA SER A 204 22.16 6.08 2.42
C SER A 204 23.36 6.63 1.60
N PHE A 205 24.19 5.75 1.04
CA PHE A 205 25.27 6.17 0.13
C PHE A 205 24.71 6.75 -1.19
N ARG A 206 23.70 6.11 -1.77
CA ARG A 206 23.09 6.55 -3.03
C ARG A 206 22.46 7.94 -2.95
N THR A 207 21.95 8.31 -1.77
CA THR A 207 21.29 9.61 -1.54
C THR A 207 22.20 10.64 -0.92
N GLY A 208 23.51 10.35 -0.73
CA GLY A 208 24.49 11.27 -0.19
C GLY A 208 24.29 11.62 1.29
N LEU A 209 23.58 10.77 2.07
CA LEU A 209 23.30 11.06 3.49
C LEU A 209 24.54 11.07 4.38
N PHE A 210 25.64 10.45 3.95
CA PHE A 210 26.92 10.51 4.70
C PHE A 210 27.67 11.81 4.45
N GLU A 211 27.49 12.43 3.29
CA GLU A 211 28.08 13.72 2.90
C GLU A 211 27.23 14.88 3.42
N ASN A 212 25.90 14.73 3.41
CA ASN A 212 24.94 15.74 3.86
C ASN A 212 23.76 15.11 4.57
N ALA A 213 23.84 14.98 5.89
CA ALA A 213 22.81 14.37 6.72
C ALA A 213 21.68 15.34 7.15
N TYR A 214 21.82 16.63 6.86
CA TYR A 214 20.92 17.66 7.36
C TYR A 214 20.16 18.34 6.23
N THR A 215 18.88 18.60 6.48
CA THR A 215 18.03 19.40 5.59
C THR A 215 18.07 20.87 6.02
N ASP A 216 18.26 21.79 5.07
CA ASP A 216 18.09 23.21 5.31
C ASP A 216 16.59 23.56 5.35
N PRO A 217 16.05 24.04 6.49
CA PRO A 217 14.64 24.40 6.58
C PRO A 217 14.22 25.54 5.63
N ALA A 218 15.14 26.45 5.27
CA ALA A 218 14.84 27.54 4.33
C ALA A 218 14.64 26.98 2.92
N VAL A 219 15.53 26.10 2.46
CA VAL A 219 15.38 25.41 1.17
C VAL A 219 14.13 24.53 1.15
N ALA A 220 13.86 23.79 2.23
CA ALA A 220 12.66 22.98 2.32
C ALA A 220 11.37 23.84 2.20
N SER A 221 11.34 25.03 2.79
CA SER A 221 10.22 25.96 2.71
C SER A 221 10.01 26.52 1.30
N GLU A 222 11.07 26.65 0.52
CA GLU A 222 10.97 27.09 -0.89
C GLU A 222 10.49 25.96 -1.82
N VAL A 223 10.82 24.71 -1.51
CA VAL A 223 10.45 23.54 -2.31
C VAL A 223 9.03 23.09 -2.01
N VAL A 224 8.66 22.97 -0.73
CA VAL A 224 7.33 22.49 -0.33
C VAL A 224 6.26 23.50 -0.71
N GLY A 225 5.32 23.08 -1.54
CA GLY A 225 4.24 23.97 -2.03
C GLY A 225 4.71 24.96 -3.10
N ASN A 226 5.85 24.72 -3.74
CA ASN A 226 6.33 25.53 -4.86
C ASN A 226 5.24 25.71 -5.92
N PRO A 227 5.01 26.96 -6.42
CA PRO A 227 3.93 27.23 -7.37
C PRO A 227 3.97 26.42 -8.67
N GLU A 228 5.15 26.07 -9.16
CA GLU A 228 5.28 25.24 -10.38
C GLU A 228 4.87 23.80 -10.11
N PHE A 229 5.27 23.22 -8.98
CA PHE A 229 4.86 21.88 -8.59
C PHE A 229 3.36 21.82 -8.29
N MET A 230 2.81 22.83 -7.63
CA MET A 230 1.38 22.95 -7.38
C MET A 230 0.60 23.05 -8.68
N LYS A 231 1.09 23.81 -9.67
CA LYS A 231 0.49 23.91 -11.00
C LYS A 231 0.50 22.57 -11.73
N ALA A 232 1.64 21.86 -11.73
CA ALA A 232 1.75 20.53 -12.33
C ALA A 232 0.79 19.51 -11.69
N GLY A 233 0.68 19.54 -10.36
CA GLY A 233 -0.27 18.71 -9.62
C GLY A 233 -1.73 19.04 -9.96
N TYR A 234 -2.07 20.33 -10.07
CA TYR A 234 -3.40 20.78 -10.47
C TYR A 234 -3.76 20.35 -11.90
N GLU A 235 -2.83 20.50 -12.84
CA GLU A 235 -3.03 20.05 -14.23
C GLU A 235 -3.22 18.53 -14.33
N ALA A 236 -2.49 17.77 -13.52
CA ALA A 236 -2.70 16.32 -13.43
C ALA A 236 -4.08 15.98 -12.87
N GLN A 237 -4.55 16.68 -11.86
CA GLN A 237 -5.90 16.51 -11.31
C GLN A 237 -6.98 16.84 -12.34
N LEU A 238 -6.82 17.94 -13.12
CA LEU A 238 -7.75 18.26 -14.20
C LEU A 238 -7.83 17.13 -15.25
N LYS A 239 -6.68 16.58 -15.64
CA LYS A 239 -6.61 15.45 -16.60
C LYS A 239 -7.19 14.15 -16.04
N SER A 240 -7.28 13.99 -14.73
CA SER A 240 -7.87 12.80 -14.10
C SER A 240 -9.40 12.80 -14.12
N VAL A 241 -10.03 13.94 -14.38
CA VAL A 241 -11.50 14.03 -14.48
C VAL A 241 -11.96 13.41 -15.80
N VAL A 242 -12.70 12.29 -15.71
CA VAL A 242 -13.16 11.53 -16.86
C VAL A 242 -14.67 11.73 -17.06
N MET A 243 -15.06 12.18 -18.25
CA MET A 243 -16.45 12.25 -18.63
C MET A 243 -16.95 10.88 -19.11
N VAL A 244 -17.60 10.13 -18.23
CA VAL A 244 -18.07 8.77 -18.52
C VAL A 244 -19.33 8.77 -19.41
N LYS A 245 -20.15 9.81 -19.31
CA LYS A 245 -21.43 9.90 -20.04
C LYS A 245 -21.81 11.36 -20.27
N ASN A 246 -22.22 11.71 -21.49
CA ASN A 246 -22.75 13.03 -21.85
C ASN A 246 -23.86 12.89 -22.91
N LEU A 247 -25.04 12.46 -22.49
CA LEU A 247 -26.19 12.28 -23.39
C LEU A 247 -26.85 13.65 -23.67
N GLY A 248 -27.19 13.89 -24.93
CA GLY A 248 -27.85 15.14 -25.35
C GLY A 248 -26.97 16.38 -25.21
N ASN A 249 -25.64 16.21 -25.15
CA ASN A 249 -24.71 17.33 -24.93
C ASN A 249 -25.05 18.18 -23.70
N ALA A 250 -25.39 17.51 -22.60
CA ALA A 250 -25.73 18.16 -21.33
C ALA A 250 -24.55 18.97 -20.77
N LEU A 251 -23.32 18.64 -21.13
CA LEU A 251 -22.11 19.36 -20.78
C LEU A 251 -21.41 19.90 -22.04
N PRO A 252 -20.68 21.04 -21.97
CA PRO A 252 -20.56 21.93 -20.80
C PRO A 252 -21.83 22.76 -20.56
N GLN A 253 -22.07 23.11 -19.32
CA GLN A 253 -23.14 24.00 -18.93
C GLN A 253 -22.65 25.46 -18.90
N LYS A 254 -23.49 26.39 -19.34
CA LYS A 254 -23.29 27.82 -19.10
C LYS A 254 -23.59 28.15 -17.63
N ARG A 255 -23.23 29.33 -17.17
CA ARG A 255 -23.64 29.83 -15.86
C ARG A 255 -25.18 29.74 -15.75
N ALA A 256 -25.65 29.08 -14.72
CA ALA A 256 -27.04 28.75 -14.49
C ALA A 256 -27.32 28.68 -12.99
N LYS A 257 -28.58 28.59 -12.61
CA LYS A 257 -28.98 28.44 -11.22
C LYS A 257 -28.95 26.93 -10.87
N VAL A 258 -28.06 26.58 -9.93
CA VAL A 258 -27.75 25.16 -9.62
C VAL A 258 -28.07 24.83 -8.18
N TRP A 259 -28.74 23.71 -7.98
CA TRP A 259 -28.97 23.17 -6.66
C TRP A 259 -27.96 22.06 -6.33
N PHE A 260 -27.33 22.18 -5.12
CA PHE A 260 -26.42 21.20 -4.55
C PHE A 260 -27.10 20.50 -3.37
N PRO A 261 -27.52 19.23 -3.50
CA PRO A 261 -28.07 18.50 -2.37
C PRO A 261 -26.99 18.22 -1.33
N LYS A 262 -27.33 18.32 -0.06
CA LYS A 262 -26.49 17.81 1.03
C LYS A 262 -26.35 16.31 0.90
N ARG A 263 -25.20 15.79 1.32
CA ARG A 263 -24.89 14.37 1.38
C ARG A 263 -24.72 13.94 2.83
N PHE A 264 -25.13 12.72 3.14
CA PHE A 264 -24.84 12.09 4.42
C PHE A 264 -23.39 11.60 4.43
N TYR A 265 -22.68 11.98 5.47
CA TYR A 265 -21.34 11.50 5.78
C TYR A 265 -21.46 10.57 6.98
N PRO A 266 -21.34 9.23 6.80
CA PRO A 266 -21.31 8.32 7.93
C PRO A 266 -20.01 8.54 8.72
N GLN A 267 -20.06 8.29 10.03
CA GLN A 267 -18.85 8.18 10.82
C GLN A 267 -18.03 7.02 10.28
N THR A 268 -16.81 7.30 9.84
CA THR A 268 -15.91 6.26 9.36
C THR A 268 -14.97 5.85 10.48
N PRO A 269 -14.79 4.54 10.70
CA PRO A 269 -13.73 4.06 11.58
C PRO A 269 -12.38 4.56 11.06
N GLY A 270 -11.56 5.09 11.92
CA GLY A 270 -10.18 5.41 11.61
C GLY A 270 -9.31 4.14 11.53
N PRO A 271 -8.05 4.27 11.12
CA PRO A 271 -7.09 3.18 11.16
C PRO A 271 -7.01 2.58 12.57
N PHE A 272 -6.76 1.28 12.64
CA PHE A 272 -6.58 0.55 13.90
C PHE A 272 -7.83 0.48 14.81
N GLY A 273 -9.04 0.62 14.26
CA GLY A 273 -10.26 0.61 15.03
C GLY A 273 -10.48 1.86 15.90
N LEU A 274 -9.65 2.87 15.76
CA LEU A 274 -9.83 4.16 16.39
C LEU A 274 -10.91 4.94 15.67
N THR A 275 -11.82 5.56 16.40
CA THR A 275 -12.78 6.50 15.81
C THR A 275 -12.05 7.80 15.52
N MET A 276 -11.69 8.01 14.27
CA MET A 276 -11.04 9.24 13.82
C MET A 276 -11.96 9.94 12.82
N GLY A 277 -12.40 11.13 13.16
CA GLY A 277 -13.25 11.92 12.27
C GLY A 277 -14.51 12.43 12.96
N PRO A 278 -15.24 13.30 12.30
CA PRO A 278 -16.48 13.86 12.83
C PRO A 278 -17.55 12.77 12.98
N GLU A 279 -18.50 12.98 13.87
CA GLU A 279 -19.71 12.17 13.95
C GLU A 279 -20.49 12.20 12.63
N ALA A 280 -21.36 11.21 12.45
CA ALA A 280 -22.23 11.13 11.28
C ALA A 280 -23.07 12.42 11.12
N HIS A 281 -23.01 13.05 9.93
CA HIS A 281 -23.67 14.34 9.69
C HIS A 281 -24.08 14.53 8.23
N TRP A 282 -24.94 15.49 7.99
CA TRP A 282 -25.30 15.97 6.66
C TRP A 282 -24.58 17.27 6.35
N ASP A 283 -23.85 17.31 5.23
CA ASP A 283 -23.18 18.52 4.78
C ASP A 283 -23.12 18.62 3.26
N TYR A 284 -22.78 19.80 2.75
CA TYR A 284 -22.57 19.98 1.32
C TYR A 284 -21.30 19.22 0.87
N PRO A 285 -21.37 18.54 -0.29
CA PRO A 285 -20.22 17.78 -0.80
C PRO A 285 -19.14 18.65 -1.44
N VAL A 286 -19.37 19.95 -1.51
CA VAL A 286 -18.50 20.96 -2.13
C VAL A 286 -18.53 22.25 -1.32
N ASP A 287 -17.49 23.04 -1.44
CA ASP A 287 -17.48 24.42 -0.94
C ASP A 287 -18.39 25.30 -1.79
N LEU A 288 -19.50 25.75 -1.21
CA LEU A 288 -20.48 26.57 -1.91
C LEU A 288 -19.90 27.93 -2.34
N GLN A 289 -18.98 28.54 -1.57
CA GLN A 289 -18.33 29.78 -1.96
C GLN A 289 -17.46 29.60 -3.21
N LEU A 290 -16.85 28.43 -3.35
CA LEU A 290 -16.14 28.09 -4.58
C LEU A 290 -17.11 27.92 -5.75
N MET A 291 -18.26 27.28 -5.51
CA MET A 291 -19.27 27.04 -6.57
C MET A 291 -19.92 28.32 -7.06
N GLU A 292 -20.07 29.36 -6.24
CA GLU A 292 -20.58 30.68 -6.61
C GLU A 292 -19.74 31.37 -7.69
N LYS A 293 -18.48 31.00 -7.84
CA LYS A 293 -17.63 31.48 -8.95
C LYS A 293 -18.11 31.00 -10.32
N TYR A 294 -18.82 29.88 -10.35
CA TYR A 294 -19.23 29.20 -11.59
C TYR A 294 -20.73 29.21 -11.81
N TYR A 295 -21.54 29.24 -10.74
CA TYR A 295 -22.99 29.08 -10.76
C TYR A 295 -23.68 30.06 -9.83
N ASP A 296 -24.96 30.29 -10.09
CA ASP A 296 -25.86 30.95 -9.13
C ASP A 296 -26.49 29.83 -8.27
N LEU A 297 -26.45 29.97 -6.95
CA LEU A 297 -26.92 28.90 -6.07
C LEU A 297 -28.47 28.95 -5.92
N ALA A 298 -29.10 27.80 -6.08
CA ALA A 298 -30.53 27.62 -5.80
C ALA A 298 -30.72 27.13 -4.37
N SER A 299 -31.71 27.65 -3.67
CA SER A 299 -32.05 27.20 -2.30
C SER A 299 -32.86 25.92 -2.28
N SER A 300 -33.49 25.56 -3.39
CA SER A 300 -34.30 24.36 -3.54
C SER A 300 -34.23 23.82 -4.98
N PRO A 301 -34.57 22.53 -5.20
CA PRO A 301 -34.60 21.97 -6.55
C PRO A 301 -35.64 22.63 -7.47
N ALA A 302 -36.71 23.21 -6.90
CA ALA A 302 -37.76 23.87 -7.68
C ALA A 302 -37.29 25.22 -8.30
N GLU A 303 -36.23 25.81 -7.76
CA GLU A 303 -35.67 27.07 -8.25
C GLU A 303 -34.48 26.88 -9.17
N ALA A 304 -34.01 25.67 -9.36
CA ALA A 304 -32.80 25.36 -10.08
C ALA A 304 -33.09 25.03 -11.55
N ASP A 305 -32.17 25.42 -12.42
CA ASP A 305 -32.15 24.98 -13.82
C ASP A 305 -31.71 23.50 -13.90
N PHE A 306 -30.81 23.11 -13.03
CA PHE A 306 -30.37 21.70 -12.83
C PHE A 306 -29.76 21.47 -11.45
N ALA A 307 -29.54 20.20 -11.12
CA ALA A 307 -28.86 19.80 -9.89
C ALA A 307 -27.49 19.16 -10.19
N LEU A 308 -26.48 19.50 -9.37
CA LEU A 308 -25.21 18.75 -9.32
C LEU A 308 -25.21 17.83 -8.11
N VAL A 309 -25.28 16.54 -8.38
CA VAL A 309 -25.31 15.50 -7.35
C VAL A 309 -23.95 14.83 -7.26
N PHE A 310 -23.30 14.97 -6.11
CA PHE A 310 -22.03 14.32 -5.84
C PHE A 310 -22.28 13.00 -5.10
N ILE A 311 -21.88 11.91 -5.72
CA ILE A 311 -22.00 10.58 -5.14
C ILE A 311 -20.62 10.03 -4.76
N LYS A 312 -20.57 9.24 -3.70
CA LYS A 312 -19.41 8.47 -3.29
C LYS A 312 -19.77 7.00 -3.36
N GLU A 313 -18.82 6.17 -3.72
CA GLU A 313 -18.97 4.73 -3.62
C GLU A 313 -19.41 4.35 -2.20
N PRO A 314 -20.49 3.57 -2.02
CA PRO A 314 -20.91 3.14 -0.72
C PRO A 314 -19.94 2.11 -0.15
N PHE A 315 -19.72 2.17 1.17
CA PHE A 315 -19.02 1.12 1.87
C PHE A 315 -19.94 -0.10 2.03
N HIS A 316 -19.53 -1.24 1.53
CA HIS A 316 -20.32 -2.48 1.51
C HIS A 316 -19.90 -3.48 2.58
N GLY A 317 -19.13 -3.05 3.57
CA GLY A 317 -18.58 -3.90 4.62
C GLY A 317 -17.23 -4.52 4.25
N GLU A 318 -16.70 -5.28 5.15
CA GLU A 318 -15.35 -5.87 5.07
C GLU A 318 -15.39 -7.37 4.69
N GLY A 319 -16.56 -7.89 4.39
CA GLY A 319 -16.77 -9.33 4.07
C GLY A 319 -16.70 -10.24 5.29
N TYR A 320 -16.74 -9.67 6.51
CA TYR A 320 -16.79 -10.39 7.77
C TYR A 320 -17.74 -9.71 8.76
N ASP A 321 -18.59 -10.49 9.43
CA ASP A 321 -19.54 -10.01 10.44
C ASP A 321 -19.45 -10.89 11.70
N VAL A 322 -18.98 -10.28 12.78
CA VAL A 322 -18.89 -10.92 14.11
C VAL A 322 -20.28 -11.36 14.62
N ASN A 323 -21.34 -10.66 14.24
CA ASN A 323 -22.70 -11.01 14.68
C ASN A 323 -23.25 -12.22 13.95
N ASP A 324 -22.88 -12.46 12.70
CA ASP A 324 -23.17 -13.71 12.02
C ASP A 324 -22.53 -14.89 12.76
N ARG A 325 -21.26 -14.76 13.12
CA ARG A 325 -20.52 -15.77 13.88
C ARG A 325 -21.14 -16.05 15.25
N LYS A 326 -21.57 -15.01 15.98
CA LYS A 326 -22.25 -15.15 17.28
C LYS A 326 -23.60 -15.90 17.15
N LYS A 327 -24.23 -15.86 16.00
CA LYS A 327 -25.49 -16.58 15.70
C LYS A 327 -25.26 -17.99 15.14
N GLY A 328 -24.04 -18.48 15.09
CA GLY A 328 -23.69 -19.82 14.61
C GLY A 328 -23.26 -19.88 13.13
N GLY A 329 -23.17 -18.78 12.44
CA GLY A 329 -22.56 -18.68 11.12
C GLY A 329 -21.02 -18.75 11.20
N ASN A 330 -20.37 -18.70 10.04
CA ASN A 330 -18.91 -18.69 9.93
C ASN A 330 -18.30 -17.27 9.96
N GLY A 331 -19.12 -16.23 9.96
CA GLY A 331 -18.72 -14.84 9.94
C GLY A 331 -18.43 -14.28 8.53
N TYR A 332 -18.22 -15.13 7.52
CA TYR A 332 -17.92 -14.68 6.17
C TYR A 332 -19.19 -14.28 5.43
N VAL A 333 -19.29 -13.00 5.11
CA VAL A 333 -20.44 -12.42 4.41
C VAL A 333 -20.00 -11.85 3.06
N PRO A 334 -20.91 -11.83 2.05
CA PRO A 334 -20.57 -11.27 0.74
C PRO A 334 -20.29 -9.77 0.80
N ILE A 335 -19.33 -9.30 0.01
CA ILE A 335 -19.12 -7.89 -0.29
C ILE A 335 -19.86 -7.57 -1.58
N SER A 336 -20.77 -6.59 -1.54
CA SER A 336 -21.52 -6.16 -2.72
C SER A 336 -20.79 -5.03 -3.44
N LEU A 337 -20.61 -5.16 -4.75
CA LEU A 337 -20.15 -4.07 -5.62
C LEU A 337 -21.31 -3.20 -6.15
N GLN A 338 -22.53 -3.47 -5.71
CA GLN A 338 -23.74 -2.71 -6.05
C GLN A 338 -24.02 -1.63 -5.01
N TYR A 339 -24.79 -0.60 -5.39
CA TYR A 339 -25.27 0.44 -4.47
C TYR A 339 -26.37 -0.05 -3.50
N ARG A 340 -26.47 -1.33 -3.28
CA ARG A 340 -27.38 -1.96 -2.33
C ARG A 340 -26.80 -3.27 -1.83
N PRO A 341 -27.16 -3.72 -0.62
CA PRO A 341 -26.77 -5.02 -0.11
C PRO A 341 -27.24 -6.14 -1.03
N TYR A 342 -26.54 -7.26 -1.02
CA TYR A 342 -27.06 -8.50 -1.59
C TYR A 342 -28.36 -8.89 -0.85
N LYS A 343 -29.35 -9.33 -1.61
CA LYS A 343 -30.58 -9.88 -1.06
C LYS A 343 -30.53 -11.40 -1.07
#